data_c7aae0d1f9fa77cb27a565a171ba513d
#
_entry.id   c7aae0d1f9fa77cb27a565a171ba513d
#
_cell.length_a   1.000
_cell.length_b   1.000
_cell.length_c   1.000
_cell.angle_alpha   90.00
_cell.angle_beta   90.00
_cell.angle_gamma   90.00
#
_symmetry.space_group_name_H-M   'P 1'
#
loop_
_entity.id
_entity.type
_entity.pdbx_description
1 polymer ?
#
loop_
_entity_poly.entity_id
_entity_poly.type
_entity_poly.pdbx_seq_one_letter_code
_entity_poly.pdbx_strand_id
1 'polypeptide(L)'
;MALFGTDGIRGLANRDLTAELALDVSVAAAHILVESSSNKDHQPTAIVGQDSRASGEFLEAAVVAGLTSAGINVYRVGILPTPAIAHLVAEMKCDLGVMISASHNPMPDNGIKLFARGGGKLDDAIEARIEARMGEDWERPTGRNVGRVINDETVTEKYLQHLLSSVETPLKGLKIVVDCANGASSYVAPEVYRRAGAEVIAIFNQPDGWNINDDCGSTHLHQLRSAVLKEGADLGIAHDGDADRCLAIDAAGNEIDGDHILTILARGFKARGVLKSDTVVGTVMSNLGFMHAMKDAAINVVTTPVGDRYVLENMIANDYSLGGEQSGHVIMRQLANTGDGLLTALQLMQELVRTGKTLQELAATMVRFPQVLINVKDVAKDRLPGNTAIATAVKSAEDRLGDSGRVLLRASGTENLVRVMVEAASDSLAQEVAQQLAEAVMTELGK
;
A
#
# COMPACT_ATOMS: atom_id res chain seq x y z
N MET A 1 20.75 -13.45 -3.50
CA MET A 1 19.91 -12.26 -3.25
C MET A 1 18.54 -12.84 -2.99
N ALA A 2 17.83 -12.42 -1.94
CA ALA A 2 16.49 -12.91 -1.67
C ALA A 2 15.56 -12.58 -2.85
N LEU A 3 14.69 -13.50 -3.21
CA LEU A 3 13.75 -13.34 -4.30
C LEU A 3 12.57 -12.46 -3.87
N PHE A 4 12.07 -12.70 -2.64
CA PHE A 4 11.04 -11.87 -2.03
C PHE A 4 11.60 -10.54 -1.53
N GLY A 5 10.93 -9.45 -1.91
CA GLY A 5 11.15 -8.10 -1.37
C GLY A 5 10.19 -7.82 -0.21
N THR A 6 10.03 -6.55 0.15
CA THR A 6 9.10 -6.12 1.23
C THR A 6 7.63 -6.34 0.89
N ASP A 7 7.27 -6.53 -0.38
CA ASP A 7 5.89 -6.70 -0.84
C ASP A 7 5.84 -7.67 -2.04
N GLY A 8 6.23 -8.92 -1.80
CA GLY A 8 6.26 -9.98 -2.80
C GLY A 8 7.49 -9.94 -3.72
N ILE A 9 7.40 -10.69 -4.81
CA ILE A 9 8.44 -10.78 -5.84
C ILE A 9 8.12 -9.74 -6.92
N ARG A 10 9.07 -8.88 -7.28
CA ARG A 10 8.90 -7.87 -8.32
C ARG A 10 10.07 -7.86 -9.29
N GLY A 11 9.79 -7.52 -10.54
CA GLY A 11 10.82 -7.37 -11.56
C GLY A 11 10.25 -6.99 -12.92
N LEU A 12 11.14 -6.76 -13.88
CA LEU A 12 10.75 -6.54 -15.26
C LEU A 12 10.11 -7.82 -15.81
N ALA A 13 8.86 -7.72 -16.22
CA ALA A 13 8.09 -8.87 -16.71
C ALA A 13 8.77 -9.51 -17.93
N ASN A 14 8.77 -10.83 -17.98
CA ASN A 14 9.38 -11.68 -19.00
C ASN A 14 10.91 -11.57 -19.11
N ARG A 15 11.57 -10.90 -18.13
CA ARG A 15 13.04 -10.91 -18.00
C ARG A 15 13.44 -11.40 -16.61
N ASP A 16 12.99 -10.70 -15.58
CA ASP A 16 13.29 -11.00 -14.18
C ASP A 16 12.15 -11.83 -13.58
N LEU A 17 10.91 -11.53 -13.95
CA LEU A 17 9.70 -12.24 -13.56
C LEU A 17 9.17 -13.02 -14.77
N THR A 18 9.62 -14.27 -14.93
CA THR A 18 9.28 -15.14 -16.05
C THR A 18 8.10 -16.07 -15.72
N ALA A 19 7.54 -16.73 -16.74
CA ALA A 19 6.48 -17.72 -16.56
C ALA A 19 6.97 -18.94 -15.74
N GLU A 20 8.21 -19.36 -15.96
CA GLU A 20 8.84 -20.47 -15.22
C GLU A 20 8.95 -20.12 -13.74
N LEU A 21 9.45 -18.92 -13.42
CA LEU A 21 9.54 -18.44 -12.04
C LEU A 21 8.17 -18.38 -11.37
N ALA A 22 7.16 -17.84 -12.06
CA ALA A 22 5.79 -17.75 -11.56
C ALA A 22 5.18 -19.13 -11.27
N LEU A 23 5.45 -20.12 -12.14
CA LEU A 23 5.02 -21.50 -11.94
C LEU A 23 5.72 -22.11 -10.71
N ASP A 24 7.04 -22.00 -10.62
CA ASP A 24 7.84 -22.63 -9.56
C ASP A 24 7.49 -22.05 -8.18
N VAL A 25 7.37 -20.72 -8.07
CA VAL A 25 6.92 -20.06 -6.84
C VAL A 25 5.55 -20.55 -6.43
N SER A 26 4.62 -20.69 -7.39
CA SER A 26 3.26 -21.12 -7.12
C SER A 26 3.18 -22.56 -6.63
N VAL A 27 3.99 -23.44 -7.20
CA VAL A 27 4.10 -24.84 -6.74
C VAL A 27 4.68 -24.90 -5.32
N ALA A 28 5.78 -24.20 -5.07
CA ALA A 28 6.40 -24.16 -3.75
C ALA A 28 5.46 -23.55 -2.68
N ALA A 29 4.78 -22.44 -3.01
CA ALA A 29 3.80 -21.81 -2.13
C ALA A 29 2.63 -22.73 -1.81
N ALA A 30 2.12 -23.45 -2.83
CA ALA A 30 1.06 -24.46 -2.66
C ALA A 30 1.42 -25.49 -1.60
N HIS A 31 2.59 -26.08 -1.69
CA HIS A 31 3.04 -27.10 -0.73
C HIS A 31 3.25 -26.53 0.66
N ILE A 32 3.95 -25.38 0.79
CA ILE A 32 4.26 -24.78 2.09
C ILE A 32 2.99 -24.30 2.83
N LEU A 33 2.06 -23.65 2.13
CA LEU A 33 0.87 -23.08 2.76
C LEU A 33 -0.19 -24.11 3.06
N VAL A 34 -0.33 -25.12 2.20
CA VAL A 34 -1.28 -26.23 2.41
C VAL A 34 -0.78 -27.22 3.47
N GLU A 35 0.52 -27.53 3.51
CA GLU A 35 1.11 -28.37 4.57
C GLU A 35 0.86 -27.79 5.97
N SER A 36 0.79 -26.47 6.07
CA SER A 36 0.51 -25.73 7.30
C SER A 36 -0.98 -25.75 7.69
N SER A 37 -1.86 -26.24 6.79
CA SER A 37 -3.30 -26.31 7.04
C SER A 37 -3.64 -27.52 7.91
N SER A 38 -4.40 -27.26 8.99
CA SER A 38 -4.87 -28.32 9.92
C SER A 38 -5.99 -29.20 9.35
N ASN A 39 -6.58 -28.83 8.23
CA ASN A 39 -7.72 -29.54 7.65
C ASN A 39 -7.29 -30.32 6.40
N LYS A 40 -6.96 -31.59 6.58
CA LYS A 40 -6.50 -32.49 5.51
C LYS A 40 -7.64 -33.15 4.71
N ASP A 41 -8.90 -32.91 5.08
CA ASP A 41 -10.07 -33.62 4.51
C ASP A 41 -10.76 -32.85 3.37
N HIS A 42 -10.23 -31.67 2.98
CA HIS A 42 -10.78 -30.90 1.85
C HIS A 42 -9.70 -30.64 0.80
N GLN A 43 -10.13 -30.56 -0.46
CA GLN A 43 -9.23 -30.15 -1.53
C GLN A 43 -8.90 -28.65 -1.37
N PRO A 44 -7.60 -28.28 -1.28
CA PRO A 44 -7.20 -26.90 -1.04
C PRO A 44 -7.70 -25.94 -2.12
N THR A 45 -7.91 -24.70 -1.73
CA THR A 45 -8.43 -23.65 -2.62
C THR A 45 -7.54 -22.40 -2.60
N ALA A 46 -7.45 -21.74 -3.75
CA ALA A 46 -6.73 -20.49 -3.92
C ALA A 46 -7.57 -19.46 -4.67
N ILE A 47 -7.31 -18.19 -4.43
CA ILE A 47 -7.80 -17.06 -5.23
C ILE A 47 -6.62 -16.46 -6.00
N VAL A 48 -6.80 -16.22 -7.30
CA VAL A 48 -5.81 -15.56 -8.15
C VAL A 48 -6.47 -14.38 -8.85
N GLY A 49 -5.91 -13.20 -8.61
CA GLY A 49 -6.30 -11.96 -9.28
C GLY A 49 -5.08 -11.19 -9.77
N GLN A 50 -5.34 -10.14 -10.54
CA GLN A 50 -4.29 -9.34 -11.17
C GLN A 50 -4.70 -7.87 -11.28
N ASP A 51 -3.71 -6.99 -11.51
CA ASP A 51 -3.96 -5.65 -12.01
C ASP A 51 -4.16 -5.65 -13.54
N SER A 52 -4.21 -4.50 -14.15
CA SER A 52 -4.55 -4.35 -15.57
C SER A 52 -3.36 -4.54 -16.53
N ARG A 53 -2.14 -4.87 -16.05
CA ARG A 53 -0.95 -5.02 -16.90
C ARG A 53 -1.12 -6.16 -17.88
N ALA A 54 -0.78 -5.96 -19.15
CA ALA A 54 -0.82 -7.01 -20.17
C ALA A 54 0.03 -8.24 -19.82
N SER A 55 1.16 -8.05 -19.10
CA SER A 55 1.98 -9.14 -18.61
C SER A 55 1.30 -10.01 -17.54
N GLY A 56 0.21 -9.52 -16.94
CA GLY A 56 -0.62 -10.31 -16.02
C GLY A 56 -1.18 -11.57 -16.67
N GLU A 57 -1.53 -11.52 -17.95
CA GLU A 57 -2.17 -12.63 -18.66
C GLU A 57 -1.28 -13.91 -18.65
N PHE A 58 -0.01 -13.79 -19.02
CA PHE A 58 0.88 -14.96 -19.04
C PHE A 58 1.33 -15.37 -17.63
N LEU A 59 1.50 -14.40 -16.73
CA LEU A 59 1.86 -14.68 -15.33
C LEU A 59 0.72 -15.40 -14.61
N GLU A 60 -0.54 -14.96 -14.79
CA GLU A 60 -1.71 -15.64 -14.25
C GLU A 60 -1.81 -17.07 -14.76
N ALA A 61 -1.61 -17.27 -16.06
CA ALA A 61 -1.63 -18.61 -16.64
C ALA A 61 -0.59 -19.55 -15.99
N ALA A 62 0.62 -19.06 -15.76
CA ALA A 62 1.70 -19.80 -15.11
C ALA A 62 1.38 -20.08 -13.62
N VAL A 63 0.91 -19.09 -12.87
CA VAL A 63 0.48 -19.23 -11.48
C VAL A 63 -0.63 -20.28 -11.36
N VAL A 64 -1.67 -20.15 -12.18
CA VAL A 64 -2.80 -21.09 -12.19
C VAL A 64 -2.35 -22.51 -12.54
N ALA A 65 -1.44 -22.67 -13.52
CA ALA A 65 -0.87 -23.97 -13.88
C ALA A 65 -0.07 -24.57 -12.71
N GLY A 66 0.75 -23.77 -12.03
CA GLY A 66 1.50 -24.19 -10.85
C GLY A 66 0.59 -24.69 -9.73
N LEU A 67 -0.37 -23.88 -9.33
CA LEU A 67 -1.31 -24.21 -8.24
C LEU A 67 -2.16 -25.43 -8.56
N THR A 68 -2.73 -25.51 -9.76
CA THR A 68 -3.59 -26.65 -10.13
C THR A 68 -2.78 -27.94 -10.29
N SER A 69 -1.54 -27.87 -10.77
CA SER A 69 -0.63 -29.03 -10.85
C SER A 69 -0.23 -29.54 -9.46
N ALA A 70 -0.26 -28.68 -8.45
CA ALA A 70 -0.06 -29.03 -7.04
C ALA A 70 -1.34 -29.49 -6.32
N GLY A 71 -2.48 -29.60 -7.03
CA GLY A 71 -3.74 -30.13 -6.51
C GLY A 71 -4.66 -29.07 -5.90
N ILE A 72 -4.42 -27.80 -6.13
CA ILE A 72 -5.23 -26.69 -5.58
C ILE A 72 -6.33 -26.29 -6.57
N ASN A 73 -7.56 -26.18 -6.10
CA ASN A 73 -8.63 -25.54 -6.86
C ASN A 73 -8.44 -24.03 -6.87
N VAL A 74 -8.43 -23.41 -8.05
CA VAL A 74 -8.14 -21.98 -8.23
C VAL A 74 -9.39 -21.23 -8.67
N TYR A 75 -9.80 -20.26 -7.87
CA TYR A 75 -10.77 -19.23 -8.27
C TYR A 75 -10.04 -18.13 -9.01
N ARG A 76 -10.29 -18.01 -10.32
CA ARG A 76 -9.80 -16.88 -11.12
C ARG A 76 -10.78 -15.73 -11.00
N VAL A 77 -10.33 -14.61 -10.50
CA VAL A 77 -11.22 -13.45 -10.21
C VAL A 77 -10.95 -12.25 -11.13
N GLY A 78 -9.97 -12.38 -12.05
CA GLY A 78 -9.67 -11.34 -13.02
C GLY A 78 -9.01 -10.09 -12.40
N ILE A 79 -9.37 -8.92 -12.95
CA ILE A 79 -8.81 -7.64 -12.52
C ILE A 79 -9.55 -7.16 -11.28
N LEU A 80 -8.88 -7.22 -10.11
CA LEU A 80 -9.38 -6.74 -8.83
C LEU A 80 -8.23 -6.14 -8.00
N PRO A 81 -8.53 -5.18 -7.10
CA PRO A 81 -7.56 -4.62 -6.16
C PRO A 81 -6.85 -5.65 -5.28
N THR A 82 -5.61 -5.37 -4.91
CA THR A 82 -4.87 -6.17 -3.93
C THR A 82 -5.66 -6.43 -2.64
N PRO A 83 -6.30 -5.42 -2.00
CA PRO A 83 -7.12 -5.66 -0.82
C PRO A 83 -8.36 -6.52 -1.08
N ALA A 84 -8.90 -6.52 -2.30
CA ALA A 84 -9.99 -7.43 -2.66
C ALA A 84 -9.54 -8.89 -2.60
N ILE A 85 -8.34 -9.21 -3.08
CA ILE A 85 -7.79 -10.57 -3.00
C ILE A 85 -7.61 -10.98 -1.53
N ALA A 86 -7.01 -10.12 -0.70
CA ALA A 86 -6.86 -10.37 0.73
C ALA A 86 -8.21 -10.61 1.42
N HIS A 87 -9.22 -9.78 1.15
CA HIS A 87 -10.57 -9.93 1.68
C HIS A 87 -11.22 -11.24 1.25
N LEU A 88 -11.18 -11.56 -0.04
CA LEU A 88 -11.81 -12.76 -0.59
C LEU A 88 -11.17 -14.06 -0.08
N VAL A 89 -9.84 -14.07 0.16
CA VAL A 89 -9.18 -15.23 0.81
C VAL A 89 -9.79 -15.49 2.18
N ALA A 90 -10.04 -14.45 2.97
CA ALA A 90 -10.65 -14.56 4.29
C ALA A 90 -12.14 -14.95 4.19
N GLU A 91 -12.92 -14.26 3.38
CA GLU A 91 -14.36 -14.42 3.20
C GLU A 91 -14.72 -15.84 2.69
N MET A 92 -14.02 -16.29 1.65
CA MET A 92 -14.23 -17.60 1.04
C MET A 92 -13.47 -18.73 1.75
N LYS A 93 -12.71 -18.41 2.81
CA LYS A 93 -11.89 -19.35 3.60
C LYS A 93 -10.90 -20.14 2.74
N CYS A 94 -10.35 -19.50 1.71
CA CYS A 94 -9.33 -20.11 0.87
C CYS A 94 -8.02 -20.30 1.63
N ASP A 95 -7.22 -21.27 1.19
CA ASP A 95 -5.96 -21.63 1.84
C ASP A 95 -4.84 -20.65 1.48
N LEU A 96 -4.91 -20.05 0.29
CA LEU A 96 -3.98 -19.02 -0.16
C LEU A 96 -4.62 -18.05 -1.16
N GLY A 97 -3.97 -16.90 -1.33
CA GLY A 97 -4.28 -15.93 -2.38
C GLY A 97 -3.03 -15.54 -3.14
N VAL A 98 -3.21 -15.20 -4.40
CA VAL A 98 -2.15 -14.64 -5.25
C VAL A 98 -2.66 -13.39 -5.93
N MET A 99 -1.93 -12.28 -5.75
CA MET A 99 -2.14 -11.06 -6.52
C MET A 99 -0.97 -10.83 -7.46
N ILE A 100 -1.27 -10.64 -8.73
CA ILE A 100 -0.28 -10.35 -9.77
C ILE A 100 -0.30 -8.86 -10.03
N SER A 101 0.65 -8.15 -9.46
CA SER A 101 0.79 -6.69 -9.56
C SER A 101 2.15 -6.20 -9.06
N ALA A 102 2.62 -5.10 -9.65
CA ALA A 102 3.73 -4.31 -9.14
C ALA A 102 3.29 -2.94 -8.57
N SER A 103 2.01 -2.81 -8.14
CA SER A 103 1.44 -1.60 -7.54
C SER A 103 1.68 -0.36 -8.41
N HIS A 104 2.37 0.65 -7.90
CA HIS A 104 2.64 1.92 -8.56
C HIS A 104 3.83 1.91 -9.53
N ASN A 105 4.51 0.77 -9.71
CA ASN A 105 5.63 0.68 -10.65
C ASN A 105 5.17 0.95 -12.11
N PRO A 106 6.07 1.38 -13.00
CA PRO A 106 5.80 1.52 -14.43
C PRO A 106 5.27 0.22 -15.05
N MET A 107 4.56 0.34 -16.16
CA MET A 107 3.88 -0.77 -16.84
C MET A 107 4.76 -1.99 -17.16
N PRO A 108 6.06 -1.85 -17.56
CA PRO A 108 6.90 -3.00 -17.87
C PRO A 108 7.19 -3.93 -16.69
N ASP A 109 7.10 -3.43 -15.46
CA ASP A 109 7.27 -4.23 -14.27
C ASP A 109 6.00 -5.03 -13.95
N ASN A 110 6.17 -6.14 -13.24
CA ASN A 110 5.06 -6.86 -12.59
C ASN A 110 5.55 -7.49 -11.28
N GLY A 111 4.63 -8.14 -10.55
CA GLY A 111 4.94 -8.77 -9.27
C GLY A 111 4.00 -9.92 -8.95
N ILE A 112 4.41 -10.72 -7.98
CA ILE A 112 3.58 -11.79 -7.39
C ILE A 112 3.57 -11.57 -5.88
N LYS A 113 2.39 -11.30 -5.33
CA LYS A 113 2.15 -11.18 -3.88
C LYS A 113 1.36 -12.38 -3.41
N LEU A 114 1.77 -12.97 -2.30
CA LEU A 114 1.13 -14.14 -1.72
C LEU A 114 0.41 -13.77 -0.42
N PHE A 115 -0.77 -14.34 -0.22
CA PHE A 115 -1.58 -14.19 0.98
C PHE A 115 -1.80 -15.54 1.64
N ALA A 116 -1.57 -15.62 2.93
CA ALA A 116 -1.90 -16.80 3.72
C ALA A 116 -3.42 -16.92 3.95
N ARG A 117 -3.85 -18.04 4.46
CA ARG A 117 -5.22 -18.25 4.96
C ARG A 117 -5.62 -17.12 5.88
N GLY A 118 -6.83 -16.56 5.67
CA GLY A 118 -7.30 -15.38 6.38
C GLY A 118 -6.91 -14.05 5.73
N GLY A 119 -6.22 -14.06 4.58
CA GLY A 119 -5.93 -12.86 3.78
C GLY A 119 -4.77 -12.00 4.31
N GLY A 120 -4.00 -12.50 5.27
CA GLY A 120 -2.79 -11.83 5.74
C GLY A 120 -1.60 -12.04 4.79
N LYS A 121 -0.69 -11.06 4.75
CA LYS A 121 0.61 -11.22 4.06
C LYS A 121 1.43 -12.31 4.72
N LEU A 122 2.34 -12.93 3.94
CA LEU A 122 3.27 -13.93 4.48
C LEU A 122 4.33 -13.26 5.37
N ASP A 123 4.83 -13.99 6.37
CA ASP A 123 6.01 -13.60 7.12
C ASP A 123 7.31 -14.02 6.40
N ASP A 124 8.45 -13.37 6.74
CA ASP A 124 9.75 -13.63 6.11
C ASP A 124 10.17 -15.11 6.22
N ALA A 125 9.81 -15.79 7.31
CA ALA A 125 10.16 -17.19 7.51
C ALA A 125 9.41 -18.11 6.54
N ILE A 126 8.15 -17.79 6.22
CA ILE A 126 7.37 -18.52 5.22
C ILE A 126 7.91 -18.22 3.82
N GLU A 127 8.18 -16.95 3.50
CA GLU A 127 8.77 -16.55 2.22
C GLU A 127 10.12 -17.25 1.97
N ALA A 128 11.02 -17.24 2.97
CA ALA A 128 12.30 -17.96 2.88
C ALA A 128 12.14 -19.48 2.69
N ARG A 129 11.11 -20.09 3.31
CA ARG A 129 10.80 -21.52 3.09
C ARG A 129 10.31 -21.78 1.69
N ILE A 130 9.50 -20.88 1.12
CA ILE A 130 9.05 -21.00 -0.28
C ILE A 130 10.25 -20.91 -1.22
N GLU A 131 11.12 -19.91 -1.05
CA GLU A 131 12.36 -19.80 -1.85
C GLU A 131 13.23 -21.05 -1.77
N ALA A 132 13.44 -21.58 -0.57
CA ALA A 132 14.31 -22.73 -0.33
C ALA A 132 13.81 -24.02 -0.99
N ARG A 133 12.51 -24.11 -1.27
CA ARG A 133 11.87 -25.30 -1.81
C ARG A 133 11.49 -25.16 -3.29
N MET A 134 11.84 -24.05 -3.93
CA MET A 134 11.65 -23.90 -5.39
C MET A 134 12.55 -24.87 -6.14
N GLY A 135 12.01 -25.43 -7.24
CA GLY A 135 12.72 -26.40 -8.05
C GLY A 135 12.88 -27.78 -7.42
N GLU A 136 12.28 -28.07 -6.26
CA GLU A 136 12.23 -29.43 -5.72
C GLU A 136 11.37 -30.36 -6.56
N ASP A 137 11.73 -31.64 -6.59
CA ASP A 137 10.90 -32.69 -7.16
C ASP A 137 9.74 -33.03 -6.20
N TRP A 138 8.55 -32.52 -6.52
CA TRP A 138 7.34 -32.76 -5.75
C TRP A 138 6.58 -33.99 -6.29
N GLU A 139 6.00 -34.79 -5.38
CA GLU A 139 5.00 -35.77 -5.76
C GLU A 139 3.75 -35.06 -6.31
N ARG A 140 3.48 -35.26 -7.59
CA ARG A 140 2.37 -34.58 -8.27
C ARG A 140 1.08 -35.35 -8.10
N PRO A 141 -0.02 -34.74 -7.69
CA PRO A 141 -1.32 -35.36 -7.62
C PRO A 141 -1.80 -35.78 -9.02
N THR A 142 -2.49 -36.91 -9.11
CA THR A 142 -3.03 -37.44 -10.34
C THR A 142 -4.52 -37.75 -10.27
N GLY A 143 -5.16 -37.91 -11.41
CA GLY A 143 -6.57 -38.27 -11.50
C GLY A 143 -7.48 -37.22 -10.87
N ARG A 144 -8.27 -37.57 -9.86
CA ARG A 144 -9.23 -36.70 -9.20
C ARG A 144 -8.58 -35.66 -8.25
N ASN A 145 -7.31 -35.86 -7.94
CA ASN A 145 -6.58 -34.98 -7.01
C ASN A 145 -5.92 -33.80 -7.74
N VAL A 146 -5.99 -33.72 -9.06
CA VAL A 146 -5.55 -32.55 -9.82
C VAL A 146 -6.49 -31.38 -9.52
N GLY A 147 -5.95 -30.18 -9.31
CA GLY A 147 -6.74 -28.96 -9.04
C GLY A 147 -7.59 -28.54 -10.25
N ARG A 148 -8.66 -27.82 -9.99
CA ARG A 148 -9.60 -27.29 -10.99
C ARG A 148 -9.51 -25.78 -11.06
N VAL A 149 -9.75 -25.23 -12.24
CA VAL A 149 -9.95 -23.78 -12.43
C VAL A 149 -11.44 -23.47 -12.37
N ILE A 150 -11.81 -22.50 -11.55
CA ILE A 150 -13.18 -22.05 -11.34
C ILE A 150 -13.23 -20.56 -11.69
N ASN A 151 -14.05 -20.20 -12.66
CA ASN A 151 -14.35 -18.80 -12.95
C ASN A 151 -15.60 -18.45 -12.14
N ASP A 152 -15.46 -17.51 -11.19
CA ASP A 152 -16.58 -17.06 -10.34
C ASP A 152 -16.75 -15.55 -10.51
N GLU A 153 -17.74 -15.15 -11.27
CA GLU A 153 -18.08 -13.74 -11.53
C GLU A 153 -18.74 -13.06 -10.33
N THR A 154 -19.14 -13.80 -9.29
CA THR A 154 -19.83 -13.25 -8.12
C THR A 154 -18.87 -12.65 -7.08
N VAL A 155 -17.59 -12.94 -7.16
CA VAL A 155 -16.58 -12.52 -6.16
C VAL A 155 -16.41 -11.00 -6.08
N THR A 156 -16.52 -10.31 -7.23
CA THR A 156 -16.47 -8.84 -7.27
C THR A 156 -17.58 -8.23 -6.41
N GLU A 157 -18.79 -8.78 -6.48
CA GLU A 157 -19.90 -8.30 -5.68
C GLU A 157 -19.67 -8.52 -4.18
N LYS A 158 -19.03 -9.61 -3.76
CA LYS A 158 -18.66 -9.83 -2.36
C LYS A 158 -17.77 -8.71 -1.83
N TYR A 159 -16.75 -8.32 -2.58
CA TYR A 159 -15.87 -7.21 -2.18
C TYR A 159 -16.62 -5.87 -2.18
N LEU A 160 -17.46 -5.58 -3.18
CA LEU A 160 -18.28 -4.36 -3.19
C LEU A 160 -19.23 -4.31 -1.98
N GLN A 161 -19.86 -5.42 -1.62
CA GLN A 161 -20.73 -5.49 -0.43
C GLN A 161 -19.94 -5.28 0.86
N HIS A 162 -18.73 -5.83 0.97
CA HIS A 162 -17.85 -5.57 2.10
C HIS A 162 -17.56 -4.07 2.25
N LEU A 163 -17.13 -3.41 1.18
CA LEU A 163 -16.86 -1.97 1.18
C LEU A 163 -18.11 -1.16 1.57
N LEU A 164 -19.27 -1.48 0.96
CA LEU A 164 -20.53 -0.80 1.27
C LEU A 164 -20.99 -1.03 2.71
N SER A 165 -20.70 -2.18 3.29
CA SER A 165 -21.06 -2.47 4.69
C SER A 165 -20.30 -1.57 5.69
N SER A 166 -19.18 -0.97 5.28
CA SER A 166 -18.41 0.00 6.07
C SER A 166 -19.00 1.41 6.03
N VAL A 167 -19.98 1.67 5.14
CA VAL A 167 -20.59 2.99 4.94
C VAL A 167 -21.82 3.13 5.83
N GLU A 168 -21.68 3.86 6.93
CA GLU A 168 -22.78 4.11 7.88
C GLU A 168 -23.74 5.20 7.41
N THR A 169 -23.20 6.21 6.71
CA THR A 169 -23.95 7.35 6.21
C THR A 169 -23.79 7.48 4.69
N PRO A 170 -24.89 7.53 3.91
CA PRO A 170 -24.80 7.70 2.47
C PRO A 170 -24.03 8.98 2.07
N LEU A 171 -23.21 8.89 1.03
CA LEU A 171 -22.37 9.99 0.53
C LEU A 171 -23.14 10.99 -0.35
N LYS A 172 -24.43 11.15 -0.13
CA LYS A 172 -25.29 12.05 -0.91
C LYS A 172 -24.83 13.50 -0.81
N GLY A 173 -24.74 14.16 -1.96
CA GLY A 173 -24.34 15.57 -2.05
C GLY A 173 -22.83 15.77 -2.24
N LEU A 174 -22.03 14.71 -2.18
CA LEU A 174 -20.62 14.78 -2.55
C LEU A 174 -20.47 14.53 -4.05
N LYS A 175 -19.80 15.44 -4.75
CA LYS A 175 -19.33 15.30 -6.12
C LYS A 175 -17.83 15.05 -6.11
N ILE A 176 -17.40 13.91 -6.65
CA ILE A 176 -16.01 13.48 -6.59
C ILE A 176 -15.43 13.16 -7.97
N VAL A 177 -14.13 13.39 -8.12
CA VAL A 177 -13.36 12.84 -9.23
C VAL A 177 -12.53 11.68 -8.69
N VAL A 178 -12.55 10.52 -9.37
CA VAL A 178 -11.69 9.39 -9.02
C VAL A 178 -10.74 9.07 -10.16
N ASP A 179 -9.44 9.08 -9.84
CA ASP A 179 -8.36 8.61 -10.71
C ASP A 179 -8.06 7.15 -10.36
N CYS A 180 -8.34 6.26 -11.32
CA CYS A 180 -8.19 4.82 -11.16
C CYS A 180 -6.83 4.30 -11.64
N ALA A 181 -5.88 5.17 -12.00
CA ALA A 181 -4.55 4.81 -12.51
C ALA A 181 -4.57 3.85 -13.73
N ASN A 182 -5.70 3.73 -14.44
CA ASN A 182 -5.97 2.63 -15.39
C ASN A 182 -5.63 1.25 -14.80
N GLY A 183 -5.75 1.09 -13.50
CA GLY A 183 -5.36 -0.07 -12.72
C GLY A 183 -6.54 -0.94 -12.29
N ALA A 184 -6.34 -1.70 -11.23
CA ALA A 184 -7.29 -2.67 -10.70
C ALA A 184 -8.57 -2.05 -10.13
N SER A 185 -8.55 -0.75 -9.79
CA SER A 185 -9.72 0.00 -9.30
C SER A 185 -10.66 0.48 -10.39
N SER A 186 -10.31 0.35 -11.68
CA SER A 186 -11.00 0.99 -12.81
C SER A 186 -12.50 0.73 -12.89
N TYR A 187 -12.95 -0.44 -12.48
CA TYR A 187 -14.36 -0.79 -12.38
C TYR A 187 -14.91 -0.57 -10.96
N VAL A 188 -14.22 -1.12 -9.96
CA VAL A 188 -14.78 -1.25 -8.60
C VAL A 188 -14.87 0.08 -7.86
N ALA A 189 -13.89 1.02 -8.04
CA ALA A 189 -13.90 2.28 -7.32
C ALA A 189 -15.06 3.19 -7.76
N PRO A 190 -15.27 3.49 -9.07
CA PRO A 190 -16.41 4.28 -9.49
C PRO A 190 -17.74 3.65 -9.09
N GLU A 191 -17.84 2.33 -9.16
CA GLU A 191 -19.06 1.59 -8.85
C GLU A 191 -19.42 1.68 -7.37
N VAL A 192 -18.45 1.41 -6.46
CA VAL A 192 -18.72 1.44 -5.02
C VAL A 192 -19.04 2.84 -4.53
N TYR A 193 -18.36 3.87 -5.05
CA TYR A 193 -18.64 5.26 -4.62
C TYR A 193 -20.00 5.74 -5.08
N ARG A 194 -20.45 5.38 -6.30
CA ARG A 194 -21.82 5.64 -6.76
C ARG A 194 -22.87 4.93 -5.92
N ARG A 195 -22.65 3.64 -5.60
CA ARG A 195 -23.56 2.87 -4.73
C ARG A 195 -23.59 3.44 -3.32
N ALA A 196 -22.48 4.00 -2.83
CA ALA A 196 -22.44 4.72 -1.56
C ALA A 196 -23.18 6.07 -1.61
N GLY A 197 -23.56 6.57 -2.78
CA GLY A 197 -24.40 7.75 -2.96
C GLY A 197 -23.69 8.99 -3.51
N ALA A 198 -22.40 8.94 -3.83
CA ALA A 198 -21.67 10.06 -4.41
C ALA A 198 -21.96 10.26 -5.90
N GLU A 199 -21.88 11.51 -6.38
CA GLU A 199 -21.77 11.82 -7.81
C GLU A 199 -20.32 11.62 -8.24
N VAL A 200 -20.05 10.68 -9.17
CA VAL A 200 -18.69 10.21 -9.49
C VAL A 200 -18.34 10.48 -10.93
N ILE A 201 -17.25 11.21 -11.11
CA ILE A 201 -16.54 11.39 -12.38
C ILE A 201 -15.29 10.54 -12.33
N ALA A 202 -15.20 9.51 -13.17
CA ALA A 202 -14.02 8.64 -13.24
C ALA A 202 -13.08 9.09 -14.35
N ILE A 203 -11.79 9.17 -14.04
CA ILE A 203 -10.70 9.40 -14.99
C ILE A 203 -9.70 8.26 -14.90
N PHE A 204 -8.95 8.01 -15.97
CA PHE A 204 -7.99 6.90 -16.07
C PHE A 204 -8.61 5.57 -15.61
N ASN A 205 -9.81 5.26 -16.11
CA ASN A 205 -10.58 4.06 -15.79
C ASN A 205 -10.86 3.18 -17.02
N GLN A 206 -10.02 3.31 -18.06
CA GLN A 206 -10.10 2.52 -19.30
C GLN A 206 -8.75 1.83 -19.55
N PRO A 207 -8.44 0.76 -18.78
CA PRO A 207 -7.20 0.05 -18.93
C PRO A 207 -7.13 -0.66 -20.29
N ASP A 208 -5.97 -0.56 -20.96
CA ASP A 208 -5.69 -1.23 -22.22
C ASP A 208 -4.55 -2.26 -22.13
N GLY A 209 -4.03 -2.47 -20.91
CA GLY A 209 -2.90 -3.34 -20.62
C GLY A 209 -1.54 -2.63 -20.62
N TRP A 210 -1.47 -1.43 -21.19
CA TRP A 210 -0.22 -0.70 -21.40
C TRP A 210 -0.19 0.65 -20.68
N ASN A 211 -1.33 1.17 -20.28
CA ASN A 211 -1.50 2.52 -19.77
C ASN A 211 -1.62 2.63 -18.24
N ILE A 212 -1.38 1.54 -17.50
CA ILE A 212 -1.42 1.57 -16.03
C ILE A 212 -0.33 2.49 -15.46
N ASN A 213 -0.70 3.36 -14.52
CA ASN A 213 0.20 4.35 -13.86
C ASN A 213 0.88 5.33 -14.84
N ASP A 214 0.44 5.43 -16.09
CA ASP A 214 1.03 6.32 -17.07
C ASP A 214 0.54 7.76 -16.85
N ASP A 215 1.37 8.55 -16.14
CA ASP A 215 1.11 9.95 -15.77
C ASP A 215 -0.23 10.15 -15.03
N CYS A 216 -0.63 9.18 -14.22
CA CYS A 216 -1.89 9.15 -13.46
C CYS A 216 -1.76 8.42 -12.13
N GLY A 217 -2.83 8.38 -11.37
CA GLY A 217 -2.91 7.69 -10.09
C GLY A 217 -2.18 8.42 -8.96
N SER A 218 -1.93 7.71 -7.86
CA SER A 218 -1.43 8.28 -6.61
C SER A 218 0.00 8.85 -6.69
N THR A 219 0.75 8.55 -7.74
CA THR A 219 2.12 9.09 -7.97
C THR A 219 2.13 10.31 -8.87
N HIS A 220 1.02 10.65 -9.55
CA HIS A 220 0.90 11.77 -10.51
C HIS A 220 -0.44 12.49 -10.35
N LEU A 221 -0.56 13.33 -9.32
CA LEU A 221 -1.82 13.96 -8.93
C LEU A 221 -2.24 15.17 -9.77
N HIS A 222 -1.39 15.68 -10.68
CA HIS A 222 -1.65 16.93 -11.38
C HIS A 222 -2.87 16.87 -12.33
N GLN A 223 -3.15 15.70 -12.93
CA GLN A 223 -4.31 15.51 -13.79
C GLN A 223 -5.60 15.43 -12.97
N LEU A 224 -5.56 14.72 -11.83
CA LEU A 224 -6.67 14.70 -10.88
C LEU A 224 -6.98 16.10 -10.36
N ARG A 225 -5.95 16.88 -9.97
CA ARG A 225 -6.10 18.28 -9.54
C ARG A 225 -6.81 19.11 -10.61
N SER A 226 -6.36 19.00 -11.86
CA SER A 226 -6.95 19.73 -12.98
C SER A 226 -8.41 19.34 -13.19
N ALA A 227 -8.75 18.05 -13.05
CA ALA A 227 -10.11 17.57 -13.18
C ALA A 227 -11.01 18.06 -12.03
N VAL A 228 -10.54 18.01 -10.77
CA VAL A 228 -11.28 18.53 -9.60
C VAL A 228 -11.67 19.99 -9.81
N LEU A 229 -10.70 20.83 -10.17
CA LEU A 229 -10.92 22.26 -10.39
C LEU A 229 -11.87 22.53 -11.57
N LYS A 230 -11.70 21.80 -12.68
CA LYS A 230 -12.53 21.93 -13.89
C LYS A 230 -13.98 21.55 -13.63
N GLU A 231 -14.19 20.45 -12.94
CA GLU A 231 -15.52 19.89 -12.69
C GLU A 231 -16.23 20.54 -11.50
N GLY A 232 -15.52 21.35 -10.70
CA GLY A 232 -16.03 21.91 -9.46
C GLY A 232 -16.41 20.81 -8.46
N ALA A 233 -15.57 19.79 -8.34
CA ALA A 233 -15.82 18.68 -7.43
C ALA A 233 -15.44 19.04 -6.00
N ASP A 234 -16.08 18.42 -5.02
CA ASP A 234 -15.78 18.61 -3.59
C ASP A 234 -14.41 18.05 -3.21
N LEU A 235 -14.00 16.96 -3.90
CA LEU A 235 -12.69 16.35 -3.75
C LEU A 235 -12.34 15.46 -4.94
N GLY A 236 -11.04 15.15 -5.05
CA GLY A 236 -10.51 14.11 -5.91
C GLY A 236 -9.91 12.98 -5.07
N ILE A 237 -10.03 11.75 -5.56
CA ILE A 237 -9.42 10.55 -5.00
C ILE A 237 -8.50 9.93 -6.04
N ALA A 238 -7.26 9.58 -5.66
CA ALA A 238 -6.33 8.85 -6.50
C ALA A 238 -5.95 7.53 -5.86
N HIS A 239 -6.04 6.47 -6.67
CA HIS A 239 -5.51 5.15 -6.34
C HIS A 239 -4.21 4.89 -7.10
N ASP A 240 -3.45 3.90 -6.69
CA ASP A 240 -2.35 3.33 -7.48
C ASP A 240 -2.82 2.10 -8.27
N GLY A 241 -1.90 1.49 -9.02
CA GLY A 241 -2.25 0.44 -9.98
C GLY A 241 -2.99 -0.77 -9.39
N ASP A 242 -2.75 -1.13 -8.14
CA ASP A 242 -3.46 -2.22 -7.44
C ASP A 242 -4.35 -1.74 -6.29
N ALA A 243 -4.52 -0.43 -6.16
CA ALA A 243 -5.47 0.25 -5.31
C ALA A 243 -5.37 -0.07 -3.80
N ASP A 244 -4.18 -0.37 -3.33
CA ASP A 244 -3.93 -0.49 -1.89
C ASP A 244 -3.66 0.88 -1.23
N ARG A 245 -3.58 1.97 -2.03
CA ARG A 245 -3.35 3.36 -1.60
C ARG A 245 -4.51 4.27 -1.96
N CYS A 246 -4.63 5.33 -1.14
CA CYS A 246 -5.53 6.44 -1.36
C CYS A 246 -4.81 7.76 -1.06
N LEU A 247 -4.74 8.64 -2.05
CA LEU A 247 -4.43 10.06 -1.86
C LEU A 247 -5.61 10.90 -2.31
N ALA A 248 -5.67 12.17 -1.90
CA ALA A 248 -6.78 13.03 -2.26
C ALA A 248 -6.33 14.42 -2.70
N ILE A 249 -7.24 15.11 -3.38
CA ILE A 249 -7.15 16.54 -3.73
C ILE A 249 -8.40 17.22 -3.15
N ASP A 250 -8.24 18.36 -2.48
CA ASP A 250 -9.38 19.16 -2.02
C ASP A 250 -9.98 20.00 -3.15
N ALA A 251 -11.12 20.65 -2.88
CA ALA A 251 -11.83 21.50 -3.85
C ALA A 251 -11.01 22.71 -4.34
N ALA A 252 -9.96 23.12 -3.60
CA ALA A 252 -9.05 24.19 -3.97
C ALA A 252 -7.81 23.69 -4.76
N GLY A 253 -7.68 22.38 -4.95
CA GLY A 253 -6.57 21.76 -5.67
C GLY A 253 -5.36 21.45 -4.78
N ASN A 254 -5.47 21.46 -3.47
CA ASN A 254 -4.39 21.10 -2.57
C ASN A 254 -4.29 19.58 -2.43
N GLU A 255 -3.06 19.07 -2.35
CA GLU A 255 -2.78 17.65 -2.14
C GLU A 255 -2.98 17.26 -0.68
N ILE A 256 -3.70 16.18 -0.46
CA ILE A 256 -3.99 15.56 0.83
C ILE A 256 -3.34 14.18 0.81
N ASP A 257 -2.18 14.08 1.44
CA ASP A 257 -1.40 12.84 1.50
C ASP A 257 -1.88 11.87 2.59
N GLY A 258 -1.23 10.72 2.71
CA GLY A 258 -1.58 9.69 3.68
C GLY A 258 -1.52 10.17 5.13
N ASP A 259 -0.60 11.08 5.47
CA ASP A 259 -0.50 11.62 6.84
C ASP A 259 -1.69 12.53 7.17
N HIS A 260 -2.17 13.34 6.19
CA HIS A 260 -3.41 14.12 6.36
C HIS A 260 -4.62 13.18 6.50
N ILE A 261 -4.72 12.15 5.66
CA ILE A 261 -5.81 11.17 5.73
C ILE A 261 -5.80 10.45 7.08
N LEU A 262 -4.65 9.97 7.54
CA LEU A 262 -4.49 9.37 8.86
C LEU A 262 -4.89 10.33 9.99
N THR A 263 -4.52 11.61 9.87
CA THR A 263 -4.91 12.66 10.84
C THR A 263 -6.42 12.79 10.91
N ILE A 264 -7.09 12.91 9.77
CA ILE A 264 -8.55 13.05 9.70
C ILE A 264 -9.23 11.82 10.30
N LEU A 265 -8.81 10.62 9.87
CA LEU A 265 -9.40 9.36 10.34
C LEU A 265 -9.13 9.11 11.84
N ALA A 266 -7.90 9.36 12.33
CA ALA A 266 -7.57 9.18 13.74
C ALA A 266 -8.41 10.06 14.65
N ARG A 267 -8.58 11.34 14.28
CA ARG A 267 -9.43 12.29 15.02
C ARG A 267 -10.91 11.87 14.98
N GLY A 268 -11.39 11.44 13.81
CA GLY A 268 -12.75 10.93 13.65
C GLY A 268 -12.99 9.65 14.47
N PHE A 269 -12.05 8.71 14.44
CA PHE A 269 -12.14 7.45 15.21
C PHE A 269 -12.10 7.72 16.71
N LYS A 270 -11.23 8.62 17.16
CA LYS A 270 -11.19 9.03 18.56
C LYS A 270 -12.51 9.67 19.01
N ALA A 271 -13.05 10.58 18.22
CA ALA A 271 -14.33 11.25 18.54
C ALA A 271 -15.49 10.25 18.67
N ARG A 272 -15.42 9.12 17.97
CA ARG A 272 -16.40 8.01 18.07
C ARG A 272 -16.06 6.95 19.13
N GLY A 273 -14.91 7.04 19.79
CA GLY A 273 -14.45 6.05 20.75
C GLY A 273 -14.03 4.71 20.15
N VAL A 274 -13.68 4.69 18.86
CA VAL A 274 -13.24 3.46 18.13
C VAL A 274 -11.74 3.43 17.85
N LEU A 275 -11.00 4.49 18.19
CA LEU A 275 -9.54 4.50 18.13
C LEU A 275 -8.98 3.77 19.35
N LYS A 276 -8.57 2.52 19.19
CA LYS A 276 -8.08 1.70 20.31
C LYS A 276 -6.84 2.33 20.95
N SER A 277 -6.85 2.43 22.26
CA SER A 277 -5.77 3.01 23.09
C SER A 277 -5.42 4.46 22.72
N ASP A 278 -6.32 5.19 22.06
CA ASP A 278 -6.04 6.52 21.50
C ASP A 278 -4.71 6.56 20.73
N THR A 279 -4.42 5.52 19.94
CA THR A 279 -3.13 5.33 19.30
C THR A 279 -3.29 5.08 17.80
N VAL A 280 -2.41 5.73 17.00
CA VAL A 280 -2.23 5.50 15.57
C VAL A 280 -0.81 5.03 15.30
N VAL A 281 -0.63 4.10 14.36
CA VAL A 281 0.70 3.61 13.94
C VAL A 281 1.08 4.29 12.63
N GLY A 282 2.24 4.96 12.64
CA GLY A 282 2.86 5.54 11.45
C GLY A 282 4.25 4.97 11.19
N THR A 283 4.99 5.56 10.27
CA THR A 283 6.37 5.18 10.01
C THR A 283 7.33 6.33 10.36
N VAL A 284 8.62 6.02 10.37
CA VAL A 284 9.66 7.06 10.54
C VAL A 284 9.64 8.13 9.43
N MET A 285 8.90 7.90 8.34
CA MET A 285 8.72 8.87 7.25
C MET A 285 7.49 9.76 7.43
N SER A 286 6.58 9.48 8.37
CA SER A 286 5.43 10.34 8.64
C SER A 286 5.88 11.75 9.00
N ASN A 287 5.24 12.76 8.42
CA ASN A 287 5.65 14.17 8.53
C ASN A 287 5.60 14.67 9.98
N LEU A 288 6.47 15.59 10.35
CA LEU A 288 6.48 16.21 11.69
C LEU A 288 5.13 16.86 12.00
N GLY A 289 4.46 17.42 10.99
CA GLY A 289 3.10 17.97 11.14
C GLY A 289 2.08 16.95 11.59
N PHE A 290 2.19 15.70 11.14
CA PHE A 290 1.35 14.58 11.64
C PHE A 290 1.60 14.35 13.14
N MET A 291 2.86 14.32 13.58
CA MET A 291 3.20 14.15 15.00
C MET A 291 2.59 15.26 15.86
N HIS A 292 2.67 16.52 15.39
CA HIS A 292 2.09 17.68 16.08
C HIS A 292 0.57 17.58 16.12
N ALA A 293 -0.08 17.29 14.99
CA ALA A 293 -1.54 17.18 14.92
C ALA A 293 -2.09 16.06 15.82
N MET A 294 -1.38 14.95 15.97
CA MET A 294 -1.75 13.86 16.89
C MET A 294 -1.57 14.28 18.34
N LYS A 295 -0.45 14.93 18.67
CA LYS A 295 -0.21 15.50 20.02
C LYS A 295 -1.31 16.47 20.43
N ASP A 296 -1.69 17.39 19.54
CA ASP A 296 -2.75 18.37 19.80
C ASP A 296 -4.13 17.73 19.98
N ALA A 297 -4.35 16.58 19.33
CA ALA A 297 -5.55 15.77 19.49
C ALA A 297 -5.48 14.80 20.70
N ALA A 298 -4.39 14.82 21.48
CA ALA A 298 -4.10 13.85 22.53
C ALA A 298 -4.18 12.40 22.03
N ILE A 299 -3.67 12.14 20.81
CA ILE A 299 -3.53 10.82 20.19
C ILE A 299 -2.05 10.43 20.23
N ASN A 300 -1.76 9.22 20.69
CA ASN A 300 -0.41 8.68 20.68
C ASN A 300 -0.01 8.22 19.28
N VAL A 301 1.26 8.42 18.92
CA VAL A 301 1.83 7.89 17.68
C VAL A 301 2.88 6.86 18.02
N VAL A 302 2.75 5.67 17.44
CA VAL A 302 3.79 4.66 17.43
C VAL A 302 4.42 4.65 16.05
N THR A 303 5.74 4.78 15.97
CA THR A 303 6.48 4.78 14.70
C THR A 303 7.20 3.47 14.47
N THR A 304 7.09 2.97 13.24
CA THR A 304 7.78 1.76 12.77
C THR A 304 8.80 2.10 11.68
N PRO A 305 9.70 1.19 11.31
CA PRO A 305 10.41 1.28 10.04
C PRO A 305 9.44 1.44 8.85
N VAL A 306 9.95 1.93 7.72
CA VAL A 306 9.17 2.05 6.47
C VAL A 306 8.80 0.67 5.94
N GLY A 307 7.54 0.50 5.61
CA GLY A 307 6.93 -0.70 5.07
C GLY A 307 5.63 -1.03 5.79
N ASP A 308 4.59 -1.23 5.01
CA ASP A 308 3.23 -1.52 5.47
C ASP A 308 3.15 -2.75 6.38
N ARG A 309 4.03 -3.73 6.13
CA ARG A 309 4.18 -4.93 6.96
C ARG A 309 4.53 -4.59 8.40
N TYR A 310 5.53 -3.70 8.63
CA TYR A 310 5.92 -3.32 10.00
C TYR A 310 4.82 -2.55 10.72
N VAL A 311 4.05 -1.74 9.96
CA VAL A 311 2.86 -1.07 10.49
C VAL A 311 1.83 -2.10 10.94
N LEU A 312 1.49 -3.06 10.07
CA LEU A 312 0.50 -4.10 10.36
C LEU A 312 0.92 -4.99 11.52
N GLU A 313 2.18 -5.46 11.56
CA GLU A 313 2.72 -6.28 12.64
C GLU A 313 2.61 -5.57 13.99
N ASN A 314 2.96 -4.28 14.03
CA ASN A 314 2.83 -3.48 15.25
C ASN A 314 1.37 -3.32 15.68
N MET A 315 0.47 -3.07 14.72
CA MET A 315 -0.97 -2.97 14.98
C MET A 315 -1.55 -4.29 15.54
N ILE A 316 -1.11 -5.44 15.02
CA ILE A 316 -1.54 -6.76 15.50
C ILE A 316 -1.03 -7.01 16.92
N ALA A 317 0.26 -6.79 17.16
CA ALA A 317 0.91 -7.06 18.43
C ALA A 317 0.32 -6.25 19.59
N ASN A 318 -0.16 -5.04 19.32
CA ASN A 318 -0.66 -4.11 20.34
C ASN A 318 -2.18 -3.85 20.26
N ASP A 319 -2.88 -4.57 19.39
CA ASP A 319 -4.33 -4.42 19.14
C ASP A 319 -4.75 -2.99 18.74
N TYR A 320 -3.92 -2.28 17.97
CA TYR A 320 -4.26 -0.95 17.45
C TYR A 320 -5.22 -1.05 16.24
N SER A 321 -6.09 -0.05 16.08
CA SER A 321 -7.15 -0.06 15.08
C SER A 321 -6.82 0.67 13.78
N LEU A 322 -5.88 1.63 13.80
CA LEU A 322 -5.54 2.49 12.67
C LEU A 322 -4.02 2.63 12.55
N GLY A 323 -3.52 2.53 11.34
CA GLY A 323 -2.14 2.81 11.01
C GLY A 323 -1.96 3.01 9.51
N GLY A 324 -0.78 3.46 9.10
CA GLY A 324 -0.49 3.63 7.67
C GLY A 324 0.76 4.44 7.40
N GLU A 325 0.89 4.86 6.15
CA GLU A 325 2.05 5.56 5.62
C GLU A 325 1.65 6.82 4.86
N GLN A 326 2.56 7.78 4.77
CA GLN A 326 2.41 9.00 3.98
C GLN A 326 2.05 8.72 2.51
N SER A 327 2.47 7.57 1.98
CA SER A 327 2.15 7.11 0.61
C SER A 327 0.66 6.86 0.36
N GLY A 328 -0.19 6.92 1.41
CA GLY A 328 -1.62 6.64 1.33
C GLY A 328 -2.02 5.19 1.58
N HIS A 329 -1.08 4.33 1.96
CA HIS A 329 -1.39 2.97 2.41
C HIS A 329 -1.90 3.03 3.84
N VAL A 330 -3.23 2.93 4.01
CA VAL A 330 -3.91 3.07 5.31
C VAL A 330 -4.59 1.76 5.67
N ILE A 331 -4.31 1.29 6.88
CA ILE A 331 -4.84 0.04 7.44
C ILE A 331 -5.86 0.36 8.53
N MET A 332 -7.07 -0.11 8.34
CA MET A 332 -8.15 -0.07 9.32
C MET A 332 -8.45 -1.50 9.76
N ARG A 333 -7.73 -2.00 10.78
CA ARG A 333 -7.66 -3.43 11.13
C ARG A 333 -9.00 -4.08 11.49
N GLN A 334 -9.99 -3.30 11.88
CA GLN A 334 -11.36 -3.82 12.14
C GLN A 334 -12.13 -4.10 10.85
N LEU A 335 -11.69 -3.54 9.72
CA LEU A 335 -12.38 -3.63 8.43
C LEU A 335 -11.57 -4.40 7.39
N ALA A 336 -10.23 -4.35 7.45
CA ALA A 336 -9.37 -5.00 6.48
C ALA A 336 -8.06 -5.50 7.11
N ASN A 337 -7.48 -6.56 6.54
CA ASN A 337 -6.22 -7.16 6.98
C ASN A 337 -4.98 -6.58 6.27
N THR A 338 -5.17 -5.57 5.43
CA THR A 338 -4.12 -4.85 4.69
C THR A 338 -4.61 -3.43 4.42
N GLY A 339 -3.76 -2.57 3.85
CA GLY A 339 -4.22 -1.29 3.33
C GLY A 339 -5.22 -1.49 2.19
N ASP A 340 -6.26 -0.67 2.21
CA ASP A 340 -7.32 -0.68 1.20
C ASP A 340 -7.63 0.76 0.82
N GLY A 341 -7.25 1.14 -0.40
CA GLY A 341 -7.43 2.51 -0.89
C GLY A 341 -8.89 2.88 -1.06
N LEU A 342 -9.75 1.93 -1.48
CA LEU A 342 -11.17 2.18 -1.67
C LEU A 342 -11.88 2.35 -0.33
N LEU A 343 -11.57 1.50 0.63
CA LEU A 343 -12.06 1.61 2.00
C LEU A 343 -11.62 2.92 2.64
N THR A 344 -10.36 3.30 2.45
CA THR A 344 -9.79 4.56 2.95
C THR A 344 -10.54 5.77 2.39
N ALA A 345 -10.79 5.79 1.09
CA ALA A 345 -11.57 6.84 0.44
C ALA A 345 -13.01 6.92 0.98
N LEU A 346 -13.68 5.77 1.15
CA LEU A 346 -15.03 5.73 1.73
C LEU A 346 -15.05 6.30 3.14
N GLN A 347 -14.10 5.90 4.00
CA GLN A 347 -14.03 6.40 5.37
C GLN A 347 -13.68 7.90 5.41
N LEU A 348 -12.79 8.37 4.53
CA LEU A 348 -12.48 9.80 4.39
C LEU A 348 -13.74 10.60 4.02
N MET A 349 -14.47 10.17 2.99
CA MET A 349 -15.71 10.80 2.55
C MET A 349 -16.79 10.78 3.63
N GLN A 350 -16.86 9.72 4.43
CA GLN A 350 -17.78 9.68 5.57
C GLN A 350 -17.44 10.71 6.64
N GLU A 351 -16.16 11.03 6.87
CA GLU A 351 -15.81 12.12 7.81
C GLU A 351 -16.28 13.49 7.31
N LEU A 352 -16.25 13.73 5.99
CA LEU A 352 -16.81 14.96 5.42
C LEU A 352 -18.34 15.04 5.68
N VAL A 353 -19.07 13.99 5.31
CA VAL A 353 -20.53 13.95 5.49
C VAL A 353 -20.92 14.05 6.96
N ARG A 354 -20.24 13.30 7.84
CA ARG A 354 -20.52 13.23 9.27
C ARG A 354 -20.28 14.55 9.99
N THR A 355 -19.22 15.28 9.59
CA THR A 355 -18.85 16.55 10.23
C THR A 355 -19.50 17.75 9.57
N GLY A 356 -19.98 17.63 8.33
CA GLY A 356 -20.44 18.75 7.49
C GLY A 356 -19.31 19.68 7.07
N LYS A 357 -18.04 19.26 7.20
CA LYS A 357 -16.85 20.03 6.85
C LYS A 357 -16.31 19.64 5.48
N THR A 358 -15.69 20.58 4.82
CA THR A 358 -14.93 20.33 3.59
C THR A 358 -13.64 19.56 3.88
N LEU A 359 -13.08 18.90 2.84
CA LEU A 359 -11.78 18.23 2.97
C LEU A 359 -10.67 19.21 3.38
N GLN A 360 -10.69 20.43 2.84
CA GLN A 360 -9.75 21.50 3.21
C GLN A 360 -9.81 21.84 4.71
N GLU A 361 -11.02 21.98 5.28
CA GLU A 361 -11.18 22.26 6.71
C GLU A 361 -10.72 21.11 7.60
N LEU A 362 -10.93 19.88 7.19
CA LEU A 362 -10.45 18.71 7.92
C LEU A 362 -8.93 18.58 7.84
N ALA A 363 -8.36 18.77 6.65
CA ALA A 363 -6.91 18.68 6.41
C ALA A 363 -6.14 19.81 7.12
N ALA A 364 -6.74 20.99 7.29
CA ALA A 364 -6.13 22.12 8.01
C ALA A 364 -5.82 21.82 9.50
N THR A 365 -6.28 20.69 10.02
CA THR A 365 -5.90 20.22 11.36
C THR A 365 -4.47 19.67 11.43
N MET A 366 -3.80 19.49 10.30
CA MET A 366 -2.39 19.15 10.16
C MET A 366 -1.69 20.18 9.27
N VAL A 367 -0.62 20.77 9.75
CA VAL A 367 0.24 21.65 8.94
C VAL A 367 1.46 20.85 8.50
N ARG A 368 1.56 20.59 7.18
CA ARG A 368 2.69 19.85 6.62
C ARG A 368 3.97 20.69 6.69
N PHE A 369 5.02 20.12 7.27
CA PHE A 369 6.35 20.71 7.22
C PHE A 369 6.99 20.43 5.86
N PRO A 370 7.59 21.46 5.23
CA PRO A 370 8.44 21.28 4.07
C PRO A 370 9.50 20.21 4.30
N GLN A 371 9.63 19.28 3.33
CA GLN A 371 10.51 18.12 3.42
C GLN A 371 11.45 18.08 2.23
N VAL A 372 12.74 17.92 2.47
CA VAL A 372 13.77 17.71 1.46
C VAL A 372 14.42 16.35 1.68
N LEU A 373 14.52 15.56 0.60
CA LEU A 373 15.20 14.27 0.58
C LEU A 373 16.36 14.30 -0.42
N ILE A 374 17.58 14.10 0.07
CA ILE A 374 18.79 13.97 -0.75
C ILE A 374 19.32 12.55 -0.67
N ASN A 375 19.49 11.93 -1.84
CA ASN A 375 20.13 10.61 -1.97
C ASN A 375 21.60 10.79 -2.25
N VAL A 376 22.45 10.56 -1.26
CA VAL A 376 23.91 10.64 -1.40
C VAL A 376 24.44 9.29 -1.90
N LYS A 377 24.81 9.25 -3.19
CA LYS A 377 25.28 8.03 -3.88
C LYS A 377 26.80 7.85 -3.71
N ASP A 378 27.30 6.67 -4.06
CA ASP A 378 28.72 6.32 -4.08
C ASP A 378 29.43 6.50 -2.73
N VAL A 379 28.74 6.11 -1.66
CA VAL A 379 29.23 6.20 -0.29
C VAL A 379 29.39 4.82 0.36
N ALA A 380 30.29 4.71 1.31
CA ALA A 380 30.50 3.52 2.14
C ALA A 380 29.42 3.44 3.24
N LYS A 381 28.17 3.16 2.86
CA LYS A 381 26.99 3.19 3.74
C LYS A 381 27.14 2.38 5.00
N ASP A 382 27.92 1.29 4.97
CA ASP A 382 28.16 0.41 6.13
C ASP A 382 28.99 1.09 7.24
N ARG A 383 29.68 2.20 6.91
CA ARG A 383 30.43 3.04 7.86
C ARG A 383 29.57 4.13 8.49
N LEU A 384 28.30 4.28 8.10
CA LEU A 384 27.39 5.25 8.69
C LEU A 384 27.12 4.98 10.18
N PRO A 385 26.83 3.74 10.62
CA PRO A 385 26.67 3.45 12.04
C PRO A 385 27.97 3.72 12.81
N GLY A 386 27.87 4.56 13.85
CA GLY A 386 29.00 4.90 14.71
C GLY A 386 29.95 5.98 14.17
N ASN A 387 29.67 6.61 13.03
CA ASN A 387 30.45 7.76 12.56
C ASN A 387 30.13 8.99 13.43
N THR A 388 31.12 9.41 14.23
CA THR A 388 30.95 10.49 15.21
C THR A 388 30.85 11.87 14.57
N ALA A 389 31.51 12.10 13.43
CA ALA A 389 31.45 13.37 12.70
C ALA A 389 30.04 13.60 12.13
N ILE A 390 29.46 12.58 11.49
CA ILE A 390 28.08 12.64 10.98
C ILE A 390 27.09 12.78 12.13
N ALA A 391 27.25 12.03 13.22
CA ALA A 391 26.37 12.15 14.38
C ALA A 391 26.41 13.57 14.99
N THR A 392 27.59 14.19 15.04
CA THR A 392 27.75 15.59 15.49
C THR A 392 27.05 16.56 14.54
N ALA A 393 27.19 16.38 13.22
CA ALA A 393 26.53 17.21 12.23
C ALA A 393 24.98 17.10 12.32
N VAL A 394 24.45 15.88 12.47
CA VAL A 394 23.02 15.63 12.69
C VAL A 394 22.54 16.34 13.96
N LYS A 395 23.24 16.18 15.08
CA LYS A 395 22.86 16.84 16.33
C LYS A 395 22.87 18.37 16.20
N SER A 396 23.88 18.94 15.55
CA SER A 396 23.93 20.40 15.32
C SER A 396 22.76 20.88 14.44
N ALA A 397 22.36 20.08 13.45
CA ALA A 397 21.21 20.37 12.60
C ALA A 397 19.89 20.29 13.41
N GLU A 398 19.72 19.28 14.24
CA GLU A 398 18.55 19.13 15.12
C GLU A 398 18.46 20.28 16.14
N ASP A 399 19.59 20.66 16.76
CA ASP A 399 19.65 21.78 17.70
C ASP A 399 19.26 23.12 16.99
N ARG A 400 19.63 23.29 15.71
CA ARG A 400 19.25 24.45 14.89
C ARG A 400 17.78 24.47 14.51
N LEU A 401 17.20 23.30 14.19
CA LEU A 401 15.81 23.15 13.77
C LEU A 401 14.83 23.24 14.94
N GLY A 402 15.24 22.80 16.15
CA GLY A 402 14.40 22.74 17.34
C GLY A 402 13.11 21.95 17.11
N ASP A 403 12.01 22.38 17.71
CA ASP A 403 10.69 21.74 17.56
C ASP A 403 10.05 21.98 16.19
N SER A 404 10.66 22.84 15.35
CA SER A 404 10.14 23.21 14.03
C SER A 404 10.81 22.45 12.87
N GLY A 405 11.50 21.34 13.17
CA GLY A 405 12.07 20.50 12.15
C GLY A 405 12.68 19.23 12.73
N ARG A 406 13.12 18.35 11.85
CA ARG A 406 13.82 17.11 12.22
C ARG A 406 14.75 16.63 11.11
N VAL A 407 15.65 15.75 11.47
CA VAL A 407 16.57 15.06 10.56
C VAL A 407 16.29 13.56 10.62
N LEU A 408 16.21 12.92 9.44
CA LEU A 408 16.24 11.47 9.34
C LEU A 408 17.36 11.07 8.36
N LEU A 409 18.40 10.44 8.86
CA LEU A 409 19.54 9.99 8.08
C LEU A 409 19.64 8.47 8.17
N ARG A 410 19.60 7.79 7.01
CA ARG A 410 19.60 6.34 6.96
C ARG A 410 20.30 5.77 5.72
N ALA A 411 20.98 4.63 5.89
CA ALA A 411 21.46 3.83 4.77
C ALA A 411 20.29 3.21 4.01
N SER A 412 20.39 3.17 2.67
CA SER A 412 19.43 2.42 1.85
C SER A 412 19.64 0.92 2.02
N GLY A 413 18.55 0.16 2.18
CA GLY A 413 18.59 -1.31 2.26
C GLY A 413 19.03 -1.94 0.93
N THR A 414 18.51 -1.41 -0.18
CA THR A 414 18.66 -2.01 -1.52
C THR A 414 19.73 -1.34 -2.39
N GLU A 415 19.98 -0.05 -2.21
CA GLU A 415 20.90 0.73 -3.02
C GLU A 415 22.18 1.12 -2.25
N ASN A 416 23.25 1.42 -2.98
CA ASN A 416 24.50 1.88 -2.36
C ASN A 416 24.47 3.41 -2.17
N LEU A 417 23.62 3.87 -1.27
CA LEU A 417 23.47 5.29 -0.94
C LEU A 417 23.01 5.49 0.52
N VAL A 418 23.18 6.71 1.01
CA VAL A 418 22.62 7.23 2.25
C VAL A 418 21.54 8.25 1.92
N ARG A 419 20.38 8.12 2.55
CA ARG A 419 19.26 9.05 2.44
C ARG A 419 19.32 10.06 3.56
N VAL A 420 19.37 11.34 3.19
CA VAL A 420 19.31 12.48 4.10
C VAL A 420 17.95 13.14 3.90
N MET A 421 17.08 13.04 4.90
CA MET A 421 15.78 13.70 4.91
C MET A 421 15.77 14.76 6.00
N VAL A 422 15.32 15.97 5.65
CA VAL A 422 15.17 17.09 6.56
C VAL A 422 13.77 17.68 6.39
N GLU A 423 13.10 17.89 7.50
CA GLU A 423 11.88 18.70 7.59
C GLU A 423 12.19 19.99 8.35
N ALA A 424 11.62 21.09 7.93
CA ALA A 424 11.83 22.39 8.57
C ALA A 424 10.63 23.31 8.37
N ALA A 425 10.61 24.44 9.10
CA ALA A 425 9.56 25.46 9.01
C ALA A 425 9.44 26.15 7.65
N SER A 426 10.47 26.04 6.79
CA SER A 426 10.46 26.55 5.40
C SER A 426 11.27 25.67 4.46
N ASP A 427 10.89 25.68 3.17
CA ASP A 427 11.62 24.96 2.13
C ASP A 427 13.10 25.36 2.06
N SER A 428 13.40 26.64 2.19
CA SER A 428 14.77 27.16 2.14
C SER A 428 15.62 26.63 3.30
N LEU A 429 15.08 26.54 4.50
CA LEU A 429 15.78 26.00 5.66
C LEU A 429 15.97 24.49 5.54
N ALA A 430 14.92 23.75 5.08
CA ALA A 430 15.01 22.33 4.84
C ALA A 430 16.09 22.01 3.78
N GLN A 431 16.14 22.76 2.68
CA GLN A 431 17.13 22.59 1.61
C GLN A 431 18.54 22.87 2.09
N GLU A 432 18.76 23.98 2.82
CA GLU A 432 20.06 24.36 3.35
C GLU A 432 20.63 23.27 4.28
N VAL A 433 19.82 22.83 5.27
CA VAL A 433 20.24 21.85 6.24
C VAL A 433 20.47 20.46 5.58
N ALA A 434 19.59 20.07 4.65
CA ALA A 434 19.74 18.81 3.91
C ALA A 434 21.03 18.80 3.09
N GLN A 435 21.37 19.91 2.43
CA GLN A 435 22.60 20.05 1.65
C GLN A 435 23.84 19.96 2.55
N GLN A 436 23.85 20.65 3.69
CA GLN A 436 24.96 20.60 4.65
C GLN A 436 25.21 19.17 5.16
N LEU A 437 24.13 18.45 5.47
CA LEU A 437 24.23 17.05 5.92
C LEU A 437 24.69 16.11 4.77
N ALA A 438 24.20 16.33 3.55
CA ALA A 438 24.64 15.56 2.39
C ALA A 438 26.14 15.73 2.11
N GLU A 439 26.65 16.96 2.23
CA GLU A 439 28.09 17.26 2.12
C GLU A 439 28.91 16.59 3.23
N ALA A 440 28.41 16.60 4.47
CA ALA A 440 29.07 15.90 5.58
C ALA A 440 29.12 14.38 5.33
N VAL A 441 28.02 13.78 4.85
CA VAL A 441 27.96 12.36 4.46
C VAL A 441 28.96 12.06 3.35
N MET A 442 29.01 12.90 2.30
CA MET A 442 29.95 12.72 1.18
C MET A 442 31.40 12.84 1.64
N THR A 443 31.71 13.80 2.52
CA THR A 443 33.07 14.00 3.06
C THR A 443 33.54 12.81 3.87
N GLU A 444 32.69 12.24 4.71
CA GLU A 444 33.05 11.18 5.66
C GLU A 444 32.96 9.77 5.06
N LEU A 445 32.06 9.55 4.12
CA LEU A 445 31.72 8.23 3.58
C LEU A 445 31.95 8.12 2.06
N GLY A 446 32.29 9.21 1.36
CA GLY A 446 32.54 9.19 -0.09
C GLY A 446 33.70 8.22 -0.44
N LYS A 447 33.58 7.55 -1.62
CA LYS A 447 34.55 6.59 -2.13
C LYS A 447 35.54 7.28 -3.07
#